data_fd2b7439e3122c9cee9eeacbc6603bbe
#
_entry.id   fd2b7439e3122c9cee9eeacbc6603bbe
#
_cell.length_a   1.000
_cell.length_b   1.000
_cell.length_c   1.000
_cell.angle_alpha   90.00
_cell.angle_beta   90.00
_cell.angle_gamma   90.00
#
_symmetry.space_group_name_H-M   'P 1'
#
loop_
_entity.id
_entity.type
_entity.pdbx_description
1 polymer ?
#
loop_
_entity_poly.entity_id
_entity_poly.type
_entity_poly.pdbx_seq_one_letter_code
_entity_poly.pdbx_strand_id
1 'polypeptide(L)'
;MVQCDYCGKEEYMPFRCKYCGGYFCSDHRLPEMHNCTGDYQYNRSTTGRTGFTATGYSYSPPQRARTLGIFGKNEIRDLAIGLGIIILILFSSTWRILMQQGPLFLIGALLIYGLAFILHELAHKFMAQRLGYWAEFKISQQGIMLTLLSLISPFKIIAPGAVMIGNIASWDHYGKVSIAGPATNIGMGMIYFLVALITGNPMVNLLALIGMNINASLALFNLIPFGVFDGAKIIKWNRYAWGAAVLAAGILYLITVY
;
A
#
# COMPACT_ATOMS: atom_id res chain seq x y z
N MET A 1 25.41 -2.92 -38.68
CA MET A 1 24.12 -2.21 -38.67
C MET A 1 23.11 -3.07 -39.43
N VAL A 2 21.91 -3.18 -38.96
CA VAL A 2 20.83 -3.92 -39.63
C VAL A 2 19.79 -2.89 -40.06
N GLN A 3 19.30 -3.01 -41.29
CA GLN A 3 18.23 -2.12 -41.74
C GLN A 3 16.87 -2.58 -41.28
N CYS A 4 15.99 -1.62 -40.93
CA CYS A 4 14.63 -1.87 -40.60
C CYS A 4 13.85 -2.37 -41.82
N ASP A 5 13.26 -3.56 -41.75
CA ASP A 5 12.53 -4.19 -42.88
C ASP A 5 11.30 -3.39 -43.33
N TYR A 6 10.86 -2.40 -42.54
CA TYR A 6 9.71 -1.56 -42.88
C TYR A 6 10.09 -0.20 -43.47
N CYS A 7 11.07 0.52 -42.87
CA CYS A 7 11.39 1.88 -43.29
C CYS A 7 12.84 2.05 -43.82
N GLY A 8 13.66 1.00 -43.81
CA GLY A 8 15.06 1.03 -44.32
C GLY A 8 16.06 1.77 -43.40
N LYS A 9 15.62 2.32 -42.26
CA LYS A 9 16.50 3.02 -41.30
C LYS A 9 17.54 2.03 -40.74
N GLU A 10 18.80 2.43 -40.73
CA GLU A 10 19.85 1.64 -40.10
C GLU A 10 19.76 1.72 -38.57
N GLU A 11 19.83 0.55 -37.91
CA GLU A 11 19.75 0.43 -36.48
C GLU A 11 20.88 -0.45 -35.93
N TYR A 12 21.55 0.01 -34.87
CA TYR A 12 22.62 -0.76 -34.21
C TYR A 12 22.08 -1.90 -33.36
N MET A 13 20.89 -1.73 -32.78
CA MET A 13 20.21 -2.73 -31.95
C MET A 13 18.76 -2.93 -32.46
N PRO A 14 18.57 -3.66 -33.59
CA PRO A 14 17.27 -3.85 -34.15
C PRO A 14 16.43 -4.80 -33.30
N PHE A 15 15.11 -4.55 -33.27
CA PHE A 15 14.16 -5.41 -32.62
C PHE A 15 13.71 -6.50 -33.58
N ARG A 16 13.85 -7.76 -33.18
CA ARG A 16 13.31 -8.87 -33.98
C ARG A 16 11.85 -9.13 -33.60
N CYS A 17 10.94 -9.03 -34.59
CA CYS A 17 9.56 -9.36 -34.37
C CYS A 17 9.38 -10.89 -34.17
N LYS A 18 8.75 -11.29 -33.08
CA LYS A 18 8.51 -12.72 -32.79
C LYS A 18 7.46 -13.39 -33.67
N TYR A 19 6.66 -12.60 -34.40
CA TYR A 19 5.59 -13.08 -35.25
C TYR A 19 6.00 -13.26 -36.71
N CYS A 20 6.62 -12.24 -37.33
CA CYS A 20 7.07 -12.32 -38.71
C CYS A 20 8.57 -12.60 -38.86
N GLY A 21 9.34 -12.52 -37.75
CA GLY A 21 10.79 -12.76 -37.75
C GLY A 21 11.64 -11.62 -38.30
N GLY A 22 11.04 -10.54 -38.83
CA GLY A 22 11.71 -9.37 -39.37
C GLY A 22 12.43 -8.52 -38.33
N TYR A 23 13.39 -7.67 -38.79
CA TYR A 23 14.15 -6.75 -37.95
C TYR A 23 13.64 -5.31 -38.10
N PHE A 24 13.39 -4.62 -37.01
CA PHE A 24 12.76 -3.31 -37.01
C PHE A 24 13.49 -2.33 -36.09
N CYS A 25 13.43 -1.04 -36.46
CA CYS A 25 13.92 0.05 -35.60
C CYS A 25 12.97 0.28 -34.42
N SER A 26 13.36 1.16 -33.50
CA SER A 26 12.60 1.54 -32.31
C SER A 26 11.16 1.98 -32.61
N ASP A 27 10.98 2.68 -33.76
CA ASP A 27 9.69 3.25 -34.16
C ASP A 27 8.73 2.17 -34.75
N HIS A 28 9.30 1.10 -35.33
CA HIS A 28 8.54 0.02 -35.98
C HIS A 28 8.64 -1.32 -35.24
N ARG A 29 9.02 -1.33 -33.98
CA ARG A 29 9.23 -2.54 -33.17
C ARG A 29 7.95 -3.33 -32.89
N LEU A 30 6.78 -2.65 -32.85
CA LEU A 30 5.49 -3.30 -32.55
C LEU A 30 4.86 -3.84 -33.84
N PRO A 31 4.16 -5.00 -33.78
CA PRO A 31 3.54 -5.62 -34.96
C PRO A 31 2.59 -4.70 -35.73
N GLU A 32 1.85 -3.85 -35.02
CA GLU A 32 0.93 -2.85 -35.59
C GLU A 32 1.64 -1.71 -36.32
N MET A 33 2.94 -1.51 -36.09
CA MET A 33 3.73 -0.42 -36.65
C MET A 33 4.50 -0.83 -37.93
N HIS A 34 4.48 -2.10 -38.33
CA HIS A 34 5.24 -2.59 -39.51
C HIS A 34 4.46 -3.52 -40.45
N ASN A 35 3.11 -3.48 -40.45
CA ASN A 35 2.27 -4.38 -41.26
C ASN A 35 2.69 -5.85 -41.14
N CYS A 36 2.74 -6.35 -39.89
CA CYS A 36 3.27 -7.66 -39.57
C CYS A 36 2.56 -8.77 -40.37
N THR A 37 3.33 -9.55 -41.12
CA THR A 37 2.83 -10.70 -41.93
C THR A 37 2.72 -11.97 -41.11
N GLY A 38 3.19 -11.96 -39.84
CA GLY A 38 3.03 -13.09 -38.93
C GLY A 38 1.59 -13.19 -38.41
N ASP A 39 1.28 -14.32 -37.80
CA ASP A 39 -0.06 -14.56 -37.23
C ASP A 39 -0.27 -13.73 -35.95
N TYR A 40 -0.35 -12.41 -36.17
CA TYR A 40 -0.59 -11.40 -35.14
C TYR A 40 -2.07 -11.00 -35.20
N GLN A 41 -2.90 -11.72 -34.44
CA GLN A 41 -4.27 -11.28 -34.18
C GLN A 41 -4.30 -10.27 -33.05
N TYR A 42 -4.31 -8.98 -33.39
CA TYR A 42 -4.78 -7.95 -32.49
C TYR A 42 -6.29 -8.20 -32.27
N ASN A 43 -6.63 -8.88 -31.19
CA ASN A 43 -8.00 -9.15 -30.83
C ASN A 43 -8.70 -7.84 -30.44
N ARG A 44 -9.17 -7.10 -31.46
CA ARG A 44 -10.20 -6.10 -31.32
C ARG A 44 -11.48 -6.89 -31.01
N SER A 45 -11.81 -6.92 -29.74
CA SER A 45 -13.08 -7.36 -29.14
C SER A 45 -14.16 -7.81 -30.12
N THR A 46 -14.48 -9.07 -30.10
CA THR A 46 -15.87 -9.55 -30.19
C THR A 46 -15.95 -10.88 -29.43
N THR A 47 -16.89 -10.95 -28.53
CA THR A 47 -17.54 -12.11 -27.96
C THR A 47 -17.30 -13.43 -28.69
N GLY A 48 -16.69 -14.44 -28.06
CA GLY A 48 -16.72 -15.80 -28.57
C GLY A 48 -15.56 -16.67 -28.02
N ARG A 49 -15.90 -17.64 -27.21
CA ARG A 49 -15.10 -18.77 -26.73
C ARG A 49 -14.30 -19.41 -27.86
N THR A 50 -13.00 -19.55 -27.71
CA THR A 50 -12.26 -20.80 -27.99
C THR A 50 -10.87 -20.71 -27.40
N GLY A 51 -10.45 -21.76 -26.71
CA GLY A 51 -9.19 -21.84 -25.98
C GLY A 51 -7.98 -21.96 -26.90
N PHE A 52 -6.90 -21.30 -26.49
CA PHE A 52 -5.55 -21.59 -26.95
C PHE A 52 -4.69 -21.94 -25.73
N THR A 53 -4.23 -23.18 -25.69
CA THR A 53 -3.20 -23.66 -24.81
C THR A 53 -1.84 -23.22 -25.36
N ALA A 54 -1.34 -22.07 -24.91
CA ALA A 54 0.08 -21.77 -24.97
C ALA A 54 0.63 -21.89 -23.55
N THR A 55 1.59 -22.76 -23.38
CA THR A 55 2.33 -23.00 -22.14
C THR A 55 2.83 -21.71 -21.52
N GLY A 56 2.31 -21.39 -20.34
CA GLY A 56 2.91 -20.60 -19.31
C GLY A 56 2.65 -19.10 -19.34
N TYR A 57 1.79 -18.64 -18.68
CA TYR A 57 1.28 -17.39 -18.10
C TYR A 57 -0.14 -17.12 -18.63
N SER A 58 -1.10 -17.76 -17.98
CA SER A 58 -2.48 -17.33 -18.06
C SER A 58 -2.57 -15.92 -17.44
N TYR A 59 -2.63 -14.89 -18.29
CA TYR A 59 -3.09 -13.58 -17.89
C TYR A 59 -4.59 -13.71 -17.56
N SER A 60 -4.87 -13.93 -16.30
CA SER A 60 -6.22 -13.69 -15.79
C SER A 60 -6.41 -12.18 -15.75
N PRO A 61 -7.34 -11.58 -16.51
CA PRO A 61 -7.66 -10.18 -16.34
C PRO A 61 -8.00 -9.94 -14.86
N PRO A 62 -7.59 -8.80 -14.26
CA PRO A 62 -7.88 -8.53 -12.87
C PRO A 62 -9.38 -8.66 -12.68
N GLN A 63 -9.79 -9.61 -11.84
CA GLN A 63 -11.20 -9.75 -11.49
C GLN A 63 -11.63 -8.43 -10.87
N ARG A 64 -12.57 -7.73 -11.50
CA ARG A 64 -13.21 -6.56 -10.88
C ARG A 64 -13.61 -6.97 -9.49
N ALA A 65 -13.18 -6.20 -8.48
CA ALA A 65 -13.61 -6.41 -7.12
C ALA A 65 -15.14 -6.34 -7.10
N ARG A 66 -15.78 -7.52 -7.04
CA ARG A 66 -17.23 -7.63 -7.24
C ARG A 66 -18.03 -7.06 -6.08
N THR A 67 -17.39 -6.88 -4.90
CA THR A 67 -18.07 -6.33 -3.71
C THR A 67 -17.05 -5.71 -2.75
N LEU A 68 -17.37 -4.53 -2.21
CA LEU A 68 -16.67 -3.92 -1.10
C LEU A 68 -16.73 -4.84 0.14
N GLY A 69 -15.60 -5.04 0.80
CA GLY A 69 -15.57 -5.75 2.09
C GLY A 69 -15.40 -7.26 2.04
N ILE A 70 -15.19 -7.88 0.86
CA ILE A 70 -14.85 -9.31 0.81
C ILE A 70 -13.39 -9.50 1.27
N PHE A 71 -13.21 -10.32 2.31
CA PHE A 71 -11.92 -10.75 2.79
C PHE A 71 -11.48 -12.03 2.06
N GLY A 72 -10.20 -12.09 1.65
CA GLY A 72 -9.58 -13.28 1.10
C GLY A 72 -9.45 -14.39 2.14
N LYS A 73 -9.33 -15.65 1.69
CA LYS A 73 -9.27 -16.82 2.59
C LYS A 73 -8.20 -16.73 3.67
N ASN A 74 -7.06 -16.13 3.37
CA ASN A 74 -5.92 -16.01 4.29
C ASN A 74 -5.75 -14.60 4.87
N GLU A 75 -6.52 -13.63 4.41
CA GLU A 75 -6.33 -12.22 4.77
C GLU A 75 -6.57 -11.95 6.25
N ILE A 76 -7.61 -12.55 6.83
CA ILE A 76 -7.91 -12.42 8.27
C ILE A 76 -6.77 -13.01 9.10
N ARG A 77 -6.23 -14.16 8.68
CA ARG A 77 -5.06 -14.76 9.34
C ARG A 77 -3.86 -13.83 9.24
N ASP A 78 -3.59 -13.29 8.07
CA ASP A 78 -2.43 -12.44 7.82
C ASP A 78 -2.54 -11.11 8.59
N LEU A 79 -3.74 -10.51 8.67
CA LEU A 79 -4.02 -9.36 9.53
C LEU A 79 -3.83 -9.69 11.02
N ALA A 80 -4.29 -10.85 11.47
CA ALA A 80 -4.14 -11.28 12.86
C ALA A 80 -2.65 -11.51 13.22
N ILE A 81 -1.85 -12.10 12.32
CA ILE A 81 -0.42 -12.27 12.53
C ILE A 81 0.27 -10.90 12.56
N GLY A 82 -0.03 -10.01 11.61
CA GLY A 82 0.49 -8.64 11.58
C GLY A 82 0.18 -7.88 12.87
N LEU A 83 -1.05 -7.94 13.33
CA LEU A 83 -1.50 -7.37 14.60
C LEU A 83 -0.73 -7.94 15.79
N GLY A 84 -0.56 -9.27 15.85
CA GLY A 84 0.22 -9.93 16.92
C GLY A 84 1.67 -9.45 16.99
N ILE A 85 2.33 -9.28 15.84
CA ILE A 85 3.69 -8.75 15.76
C ILE A 85 3.76 -7.30 16.25
N ILE A 86 2.79 -6.46 15.87
CA ILE A 86 2.72 -5.07 16.31
C ILE A 86 2.52 -5.00 17.82
N ILE A 87 1.59 -5.76 18.36
CA ILE A 87 1.35 -5.85 19.80
C ILE A 87 2.63 -6.27 20.54
N LEU A 88 3.36 -7.27 20.04
CA LEU A 88 4.61 -7.74 20.61
C LEU A 88 5.65 -6.61 20.69
N ILE A 89 5.82 -5.83 19.60
CA ILE A 89 6.79 -4.73 19.54
C ILE A 89 6.42 -3.62 20.53
N LEU A 90 5.17 -3.24 20.54
CA LEU A 90 4.70 -2.17 21.41
C LEU A 90 4.74 -2.59 22.87
N PHE A 91 4.34 -3.81 23.17
CA PHE A 91 4.46 -4.38 24.50
C PHE A 91 5.91 -4.40 24.99
N SER A 92 6.86 -4.80 24.14
CA SER A 92 8.29 -4.83 24.51
C SER A 92 8.84 -3.45 24.85
N SER A 93 8.30 -2.38 24.26
CA SER A 93 8.78 -1.00 24.46
C SER A 93 8.14 -0.29 25.66
N THR A 94 6.89 -0.62 25.97
CA THR A 94 6.05 0.15 26.90
C THR A 94 5.50 -0.69 28.07
N TRP A 95 5.86 -1.98 28.14
CA TRP A 95 5.29 -2.91 29.11
C TRP A 95 5.32 -2.42 30.57
N ARG A 96 6.40 -1.73 30.98
CA ARG A 96 6.51 -1.20 32.35
C ARG A 96 5.42 -0.18 32.66
N ILE A 97 5.18 0.75 31.72
CA ILE A 97 4.16 1.80 31.87
C ILE A 97 2.77 1.16 31.85
N LEU A 98 2.54 0.23 30.90
CA LEU A 98 1.25 -0.44 30.75
C LEU A 98 0.86 -1.26 32.00
N MET A 99 1.82 -1.96 32.60
CA MET A 99 1.58 -2.78 33.79
C MET A 99 1.34 -1.94 35.05
N GLN A 100 1.90 -0.72 35.14
CA GLN A 100 1.67 0.19 36.28
C GLN A 100 0.29 0.82 36.27
N GLN A 101 -0.34 0.98 35.09
CA GLN A 101 -1.66 1.64 34.94
C GLN A 101 -2.84 0.68 35.14
N GLY A 102 -2.59 -0.61 35.26
CA GLY A 102 -3.61 -1.63 35.45
C GLY A 102 -4.23 -2.22 34.17
N PRO A 103 -5.02 -3.31 34.31
CA PRO A 103 -5.44 -4.12 33.17
C PRO A 103 -6.40 -3.40 32.21
N LEU A 104 -7.24 -2.51 32.70
CA LEU A 104 -8.17 -1.77 31.84
C LEU A 104 -7.43 -0.80 30.92
N PHE A 105 -6.37 -0.15 31.42
CA PHE A 105 -5.52 0.72 30.63
C PHE A 105 -4.78 -0.10 29.56
N LEU A 106 -4.24 -1.26 29.93
CA LEU A 106 -3.57 -2.17 29.00
C LEU A 106 -4.49 -2.57 27.83
N ILE A 107 -5.74 -2.98 28.14
CA ILE A 107 -6.71 -3.34 27.11
C ILE A 107 -6.99 -2.14 26.19
N GLY A 108 -7.20 -0.95 26.76
CA GLY A 108 -7.41 0.28 25.99
C GLY A 108 -6.24 0.59 25.05
N ALA A 109 -5.01 0.51 25.55
CA ALA A 109 -3.81 0.73 24.74
C ALA A 109 -3.67 -0.30 23.60
N LEU A 110 -3.88 -1.60 23.87
CA LEU A 110 -3.81 -2.64 22.86
C LEU A 110 -4.88 -2.44 21.75
N LEU A 111 -6.09 -2.02 22.12
CA LEU A 111 -7.14 -1.68 21.15
C LEU A 111 -6.74 -0.48 20.28
N ILE A 112 -6.20 0.57 20.88
CA ILE A 112 -5.74 1.77 20.16
C ILE A 112 -4.66 1.40 19.12
N TYR A 113 -3.65 0.63 19.51
CA TYR A 113 -2.59 0.19 18.61
C TYR A 113 -3.12 -0.71 17.50
N GLY A 114 -3.99 -1.67 17.86
CA GLY A 114 -4.59 -2.58 16.89
C GLY A 114 -5.44 -1.86 15.87
N LEU A 115 -6.30 -0.94 16.33
CA LEU A 115 -7.16 -0.16 15.45
C LEU A 115 -6.36 0.78 14.55
N ALA A 116 -5.30 1.41 15.05
CA ALA A 116 -4.45 2.30 14.25
C ALA A 116 -3.88 1.57 13.02
N PHE A 117 -3.40 0.34 13.20
CA PHE A 117 -2.88 -0.49 12.11
C PHE A 117 -4.00 -1.04 11.22
N ILE A 118 -4.99 -1.72 11.81
CA ILE A 118 -6.03 -2.40 11.02
C ILE A 118 -6.80 -1.39 10.15
N LEU A 119 -7.18 -0.25 10.70
CA LEU A 119 -7.93 0.75 9.95
C LEU A 119 -7.09 1.42 8.86
N HIS A 120 -5.76 1.58 9.08
CA HIS A 120 -4.82 2.03 8.06
C HIS A 120 -4.82 1.09 6.85
N GLU A 121 -4.59 -0.21 7.08
CA GLU A 121 -4.55 -1.21 6.01
C GLU A 121 -5.92 -1.38 5.31
N LEU A 122 -7.00 -1.39 6.09
CA LEU A 122 -8.34 -1.47 5.52
C LEU A 122 -8.70 -0.23 4.70
N ALA A 123 -8.19 0.96 5.04
CA ALA A 123 -8.40 2.16 4.25
C ALA A 123 -7.78 2.04 2.84
N HIS A 124 -6.56 1.52 2.72
CA HIS A 124 -5.96 1.20 1.44
C HIS A 124 -6.80 0.20 0.65
N LYS A 125 -7.20 -0.90 1.30
CA LYS A 125 -8.02 -1.94 0.69
C LYS A 125 -9.34 -1.40 0.16
N PHE A 126 -10.10 -0.73 1.00
CA PHE A 126 -11.44 -0.23 0.61
C PHE A 126 -11.35 0.86 -0.45
N MET A 127 -10.34 1.73 -0.40
CA MET A 127 -10.11 2.70 -1.47
C MET A 127 -9.80 2.01 -2.79
N ALA A 128 -8.93 1.00 -2.81
CA ALA A 128 -8.63 0.23 -4.01
C ALA A 128 -9.88 -0.49 -4.56
N GLN A 129 -10.66 -1.14 -3.68
CA GLN A 129 -11.91 -1.81 -4.06
C GLN A 129 -12.96 -0.83 -4.59
N ARG A 130 -13.08 0.36 -3.99
CA ARG A 130 -13.97 1.43 -4.47
C ARG A 130 -13.60 1.91 -5.87
N LEU A 131 -12.32 1.90 -6.20
CA LEU A 131 -11.81 2.22 -7.54
C LEU A 131 -11.89 1.04 -8.52
N GLY A 132 -12.42 -0.11 -8.09
CA GLY A 132 -12.64 -1.30 -8.92
C GLY A 132 -11.45 -2.26 -9.01
N TYR A 133 -10.45 -2.12 -8.13
CA TYR A 133 -9.29 -3.01 -8.07
C TYR A 133 -9.50 -4.13 -7.06
N TRP A 134 -8.92 -5.28 -7.36
CA TRP A 134 -8.75 -6.33 -6.35
C TRP A 134 -7.71 -5.87 -5.32
N ALA A 135 -8.00 -6.07 -4.04
CA ALA A 135 -7.11 -5.71 -2.96
C ALA A 135 -7.25 -6.70 -1.78
N GLU A 136 -6.11 -7.17 -1.26
CA GLU A 136 -6.02 -8.13 -0.17
C GLU A 136 -4.77 -7.85 0.67
N PHE A 137 -4.89 -7.79 1.99
CA PHE A 137 -3.74 -7.67 2.87
C PHE A 137 -2.95 -8.99 2.87
N LYS A 138 -1.63 -8.87 2.70
CA LYS A 138 -0.71 -10.01 2.79
C LYS A 138 0.49 -9.68 3.65
N ILE A 139 0.85 -10.65 4.47
CA ILE A 139 2.05 -10.56 5.27
C ILE A 139 3.28 -10.73 4.38
N SER A 140 4.35 -10.00 4.69
CA SER A 140 5.61 -10.06 3.96
C SER A 140 6.71 -10.61 4.86
N GLN A 141 7.40 -11.65 4.41
CA GLN A 141 8.55 -12.20 5.16
C GLN A 141 9.62 -11.12 5.40
N GLN A 142 9.91 -10.29 4.41
CA GLN A 142 10.87 -9.19 4.53
C GLN A 142 10.34 -8.13 5.52
N GLY A 143 9.04 -7.82 5.45
CA GLY A 143 8.37 -6.90 6.37
C GLY A 143 8.43 -7.40 7.81
N ILE A 144 8.14 -8.68 8.05
CA ILE A 144 8.27 -9.31 9.38
C ILE A 144 9.71 -9.20 9.88
N MET A 145 10.69 -9.61 9.07
CA MET A 145 12.10 -9.56 9.46
C MET A 145 12.53 -8.14 9.82
N LEU A 146 12.17 -7.14 9.01
CA LEU A 146 12.49 -5.75 9.27
C LEU A 146 11.83 -5.25 10.56
N THR A 147 10.58 -5.62 10.76
CA THR A 147 9.80 -5.27 11.95
C THR A 147 10.39 -5.92 13.20
N LEU A 148 10.74 -7.22 13.18
CA LEU A 148 11.37 -7.92 14.30
C LEU A 148 12.80 -7.40 14.58
N LEU A 149 13.58 -7.11 13.53
CA LEU A 149 14.91 -6.53 13.68
C LEU A 149 14.84 -5.16 14.37
N SER A 150 13.76 -4.41 14.17
CA SER A 150 13.55 -3.14 14.86
C SER A 150 13.36 -3.26 16.37
N LEU A 151 13.11 -4.45 16.93
CA LEU A 151 13.03 -4.66 18.38
C LEU A 151 14.33 -4.27 19.12
N ILE A 152 15.48 -4.54 18.48
CA ILE A 152 16.79 -4.19 19.02
C ILE A 152 17.25 -2.77 18.61
N SER A 153 16.53 -2.10 17.73
CA SER A 153 16.80 -0.74 17.27
C SER A 153 16.09 0.29 18.16
N PRO A 154 16.68 1.49 18.38
CA PRO A 154 15.96 2.61 18.97
C PRO A 154 14.78 3.07 18.12
N PHE A 155 14.83 2.85 16.80
CA PHE A 155 13.75 3.18 15.88
C PHE A 155 12.89 1.95 15.60
N LYS A 156 11.58 2.03 15.92
CA LYS A 156 10.63 0.95 15.69
C LYS A 156 10.05 1.06 14.28
N ILE A 157 10.31 0.07 13.43
CA ILE A 157 9.76 -0.04 12.09
C ILE A 157 8.59 -1.02 12.14
N ILE A 158 7.41 -0.56 11.80
CA ILE A 158 6.16 -1.34 11.87
C ILE A 158 5.62 -1.51 10.45
N ALA A 159 6.05 -2.57 9.79
CA ALA A 159 5.61 -2.89 8.42
C ALA A 159 5.56 -4.42 8.19
N PRO A 160 4.76 -5.18 8.96
CA PRO A 160 4.75 -6.64 8.86
C PRO A 160 4.16 -7.17 7.55
N GLY A 161 3.44 -6.35 6.82
CA GLY A 161 2.79 -6.68 5.56
C GLY A 161 2.31 -5.44 4.83
N ALA A 162 1.56 -5.64 3.75
CA ALA A 162 0.95 -4.55 2.98
C ALA A 162 -0.29 -5.05 2.22
N VAL A 163 -1.17 -4.15 1.85
CA VAL A 163 -2.27 -4.44 0.93
C VAL A 163 -1.73 -4.62 -0.47
N MET A 164 -1.82 -5.85 -0.97
CA MET A 164 -1.54 -6.18 -2.37
C MET A 164 -2.72 -5.78 -3.22
N ILE A 165 -2.46 -5.02 -4.28
CA ILE A 165 -3.50 -4.47 -5.15
C ILE A 165 -3.24 -4.97 -6.57
N GLY A 166 -4.28 -5.43 -7.23
CA GLY A 166 -4.20 -5.78 -8.66
C GLY A 166 -3.78 -4.57 -9.50
N ASN A 167 -3.27 -4.84 -10.71
CA ASN A 167 -2.67 -3.86 -11.62
C ASN A 167 -3.41 -2.52 -11.65
N ILE A 168 -2.89 -1.53 -10.92
CA ILE A 168 -3.43 -0.16 -10.94
C ILE A 168 -2.99 0.50 -12.25
N ALA A 169 -3.95 0.86 -13.09
CA ALA A 169 -3.69 1.41 -14.42
C ALA A 169 -3.38 2.93 -14.40
N SER A 170 -3.69 3.63 -13.32
CA SER A 170 -3.60 5.09 -13.23
C SER A 170 -2.79 5.55 -12.03
N TRP A 171 -1.88 6.50 -12.24
CA TRP A 171 -1.15 7.16 -11.16
C TRP A 171 -2.07 7.91 -10.18
N ASP A 172 -3.18 8.46 -10.68
CA ASP A 172 -4.19 9.12 -9.85
C ASP A 172 -4.84 8.13 -8.86
N HIS A 173 -5.23 6.95 -9.35
CA HIS A 173 -5.75 5.90 -8.48
C HIS A 173 -4.69 5.40 -7.49
N TYR A 174 -3.44 5.25 -7.94
CA TYR A 174 -2.34 4.82 -7.09
C TYR A 174 -2.09 5.79 -5.93
N GLY A 175 -2.10 7.10 -6.22
CA GLY A 175 -1.98 8.14 -5.21
C GLY A 175 -3.16 8.18 -4.23
N LYS A 176 -4.39 8.09 -4.74
CA LYS A 176 -5.61 8.05 -3.91
C LYS A 176 -5.65 6.85 -2.96
N VAL A 177 -5.22 5.69 -3.45
CA VAL A 177 -5.10 4.50 -2.59
C VAL A 177 -4.02 4.70 -1.54
N SER A 178 -2.84 5.21 -1.94
CA SER A 178 -1.71 5.38 -1.02
C SER A 178 -1.98 6.40 0.08
N ILE A 179 -2.74 7.47 -0.18
CA ILE A 179 -3.03 8.46 0.87
C ILE A 179 -4.11 7.98 1.84
N ALA A 180 -4.91 6.97 1.49
CA ALA A 180 -6.05 6.54 2.29
C ALA A 180 -5.64 6.07 3.71
N GLY A 181 -4.56 5.29 3.83
CA GLY A 181 -4.02 4.85 5.12
C GLY A 181 -3.57 6.00 6.01
N PRO A 182 -2.59 6.81 5.57
CA PRO A 182 -2.14 7.99 6.34
C PRO A 182 -3.27 8.95 6.69
N ALA A 183 -4.21 9.22 5.76
CA ALA A 183 -5.36 10.09 6.04
C ALA A 183 -6.27 9.52 7.13
N THR A 184 -6.48 8.20 7.17
CA THR A 184 -7.24 7.54 8.23
C THR A 184 -6.55 7.70 9.58
N ASN A 185 -5.24 7.52 9.65
CA ASN A 185 -4.51 7.75 10.90
C ASN A 185 -4.56 9.22 11.34
N ILE A 186 -4.40 10.19 10.42
CA ILE A 186 -4.55 11.61 10.75
C ILE A 186 -5.96 11.88 11.32
N GLY A 187 -7.00 11.36 10.66
CA GLY A 187 -8.39 11.49 11.14
C GLY A 187 -8.59 10.90 12.53
N MET A 188 -8.07 9.70 12.80
CA MET A 188 -8.11 9.08 14.12
C MET A 188 -7.32 9.90 15.15
N GLY A 189 -6.14 10.40 14.79
CA GLY A 189 -5.34 11.29 15.65
C GLY A 189 -6.12 12.55 16.03
N MET A 190 -6.86 13.15 15.10
CA MET A 190 -7.74 14.30 15.37
C MET A 190 -8.88 13.94 16.32
N ILE A 191 -9.49 12.76 16.17
CA ILE A 191 -10.55 12.29 17.10
C ILE A 191 -9.96 12.15 18.51
N TYR A 192 -8.81 11.52 18.65
CA TYR A 192 -8.14 11.39 19.95
C TYR A 192 -7.74 12.76 20.54
N PHE A 193 -7.31 13.71 19.73
CA PHE A 193 -7.06 15.09 20.17
C PHE A 193 -8.32 15.71 20.78
N LEU A 194 -9.46 15.61 20.08
CA LEU A 194 -10.74 16.12 20.59
C LEU A 194 -11.15 15.44 21.91
N VAL A 195 -10.97 14.12 22.02
CA VAL A 195 -11.23 13.38 23.26
C VAL A 195 -10.35 13.90 24.39
N ALA A 196 -9.05 14.13 24.13
CA ALA A 196 -8.13 14.67 25.13
C ALA A 196 -8.54 16.06 25.63
N LEU A 197 -9.09 16.91 24.74
CA LEU A 197 -9.54 18.26 25.11
C LEU A 197 -10.79 18.28 26.00
N ILE A 198 -11.70 17.31 25.82
CA ILE A 198 -13.02 17.33 26.50
C ILE A 198 -13.09 16.40 27.72
N THR A 199 -12.16 15.45 27.85
CA THR A 199 -12.25 14.47 28.94
C THR A 199 -11.71 15.04 30.24
N GLY A 200 -12.47 14.87 31.32
CA GLY A 200 -12.00 15.14 32.70
C GLY A 200 -11.36 13.92 33.38
N ASN A 201 -11.35 12.76 32.72
CA ASN A 201 -10.80 11.53 33.29
C ASN A 201 -9.33 11.35 32.94
N PRO A 202 -8.39 11.29 33.91
CA PRO A 202 -6.95 11.19 33.66
C PRO A 202 -6.55 9.96 32.84
N MET A 203 -7.19 8.81 33.07
CA MET A 203 -6.91 7.57 32.35
C MET A 203 -7.33 7.68 30.87
N VAL A 204 -8.53 8.23 30.63
CA VAL A 204 -9.04 8.45 29.26
C VAL A 204 -8.17 9.47 28.54
N ASN A 205 -7.72 10.53 29.23
CA ASN A 205 -6.83 11.54 28.68
C ASN A 205 -5.50 10.91 28.26
N LEU A 206 -4.87 10.11 29.10
CA LEU A 206 -3.62 9.42 28.78
C LEU A 206 -3.78 8.46 27.61
N LEU A 207 -4.88 7.70 27.54
CA LEU A 207 -5.19 6.83 26.39
C LEU A 207 -5.39 7.65 25.10
N ALA A 208 -6.05 8.80 25.20
CA ALA A 208 -6.26 9.69 24.05
C ALA A 208 -4.94 10.27 23.55
N LEU A 209 -4.03 10.70 24.43
CA LEU A 209 -2.69 11.16 24.05
C LEU A 209 -1.87 10.04 23.38
N ILE A 210 -1.93 8.83 23.91
CA ILE A 210 -1.30 7.66 23.29
C ILE A 210 -1.90 7.40 21.90
N GLY A 211 -3.22 7.45 21.78
CA GLY A 211 -3.91 7.25 20.52
C GLY A 211 -3.55 8.29 19.46
N MET A 212 -3.46 9.56 19.88
CA MET A 212 -3.01 10.65 19.02
C MET A 212 -1.55 10.44 18.57
N ASN A 213 -0.64 10.14 19.50
CA ASN A 213 0.78 9.93 19.22
C ASN A 213 1.00 8.77 18.24
N ILE A 214 0.39 7.61 18.49
CA ILE A 214 0.56 6.43 17.65
C ILE A 214 0.04 6.67 16.23
N ASN A 215 -1.15 7.26 16.10
CA ASN A 215 -1.71 7.54 14.79
C ASN A 215 -0.89 8.59 14.03
N ALA A 216 -0.44 9.64 14.68
CA ALA A 216 0.44 10.64 14.09
C ALA A 216 1.79 10.03 13.66
N SER A 217 2.41 9.21 14.52
CA SER A 217 3.66 8.51 14.23
C SER A 217 3.52 7.55 13.06
N LEU A 218 2.45 6.76 13.02
CA LEU A 218 2.19 5.80 11.93
C LEU A 218 1.93 6.53 10.60
N ALA A 219 1.21 7.64 10.63
CA ALA A 219 1.03 8.49 9.45
C ALA A 219 2.36 9.07 8.97
N LEU A 220 3.16 9.69 9.85
CA LEU A 220 4.46 10.27 9.50
C LEU A 220 5.41 9.23 8.92
N PHE A 221 5.47 8.05 9.52
CA PHE A 221 6.32 6.95 9.05
C PHE A 221 5.93 6.54 7.63
N ASN A 222 4.63 6.37 7.35
CA ASN A 222 4.15 6.01 6.02
C ASN A 222 4.23 7.16 5.01
N LEU A 223 4.34 8.42 5.46
CA LEU A 223 4.53 9.59 4.61
C LEU A 223 6.00 9.84 4.20
N ILE A 224 6.94 9.01 4.63
CA ILE A 224 8.35 9.06 4.19
C ILE A 224 8.40 8.97 2.66
N PRO A 225 9.07 9.94 1.96
CA PRO A 225 8.94 10.09 0.51
C PRO A 225 9.88 9.19 -0.31
N PHE A 226 10.29 8.03 0.20
CA PHE A 226 11.17 7.09 -0.51
C PHE A 226 10.85 5.62 -0.19
N GLY A 227 11.41 4.71 -0.97
CA GLY A 227 11.30 3.27 -0.78
C GLY A 227 9.88 2.73 -1.00
N VAL A 228 9.47 1.85 -0.12
CA VAL A 228 8.20 1.13 -0.18
C VAL A 228 7.03 1.88 0.48
N PHE A 229 7.31 2.98 1.17
CA PHE A 229 6.33 3.75 1.92
C PHE A 229 5.31 4.46 1.02
N ASP A 230 4.15 4.76 1.58
CA ASP A 230 3.09 5.43 0.83
C ASP A 230 3.46 6.85 0.40
N GLY A 231 4.25 7.54 1.20
CA GLY A 231 4.76 8.88 0.89
C GLY A 231 5.48 8.96 -0.45
N ALA A 232 6.23 7.90 -0.83
CA ALA A 232 6.92 7.84 -2.12
C ALA A 232 5.95 7.83 -3.31
N LYS A 233 4.76 7.30 -3.13
CA LYS A 233 3.69 7.22 -4.13
C LYS A 233 2.86 8.52 -4.13
N ILE A 234 2.54 9.02 -2.93
CA ILE A 234 1.74 10.24 -2.74
C ILE A 234 2.46 11.47 -3.28
N ILE A 235 3.76 11.65 -3.02
CA ILE A 235 4.51 12.81 -3.50
C ILE A 235 4.61 12.85 -5.03
N LYS A 236 4.71 11.68 -5.68
CA LYS A 236 4.70 11.56 -7.15
C LYS A 236 3.32 11.85 -7.74
N TRP A 237 2.25 11.55 -7.02
CA TRP A 237 0.89 11.85 -7.43
C TRP A 237 0.55 13.33 -7.21
N ASN A 238 0.71 13.82 -5.98
CA ASN A 238 0.39 15.19 -5.60
C ASN A 238 1.24 15.65 -4.41
N ARG A 239 2.25 16.49 -4.70
CA ARG A 239 3.17 17.03 -3.68
C ARG A 239 2.49 17.89 -2.62
N TYR A 240 1.39 18.57 -2.99
CA TYR A 240 0.65 19.43 -2.04
C TYR A 240 -0.17 18.58 -1.07
N ALA A 241 -0.82 17.51 -1.56
CA ALA A 241 -1.53 16.55 -0.71
C ALA A 241 -0.54 15.85 0.25
N TRP A 242 0.65 15.48 -0.24
CA TRP A 242 1.71 14.93 0.58
C TRP A 242 2.16 15.93 1.66
N GLY A 243 2.47 17.18 1.30
CA GLY A 243 2.90 18.21 2.22
C GLY A 243 1.85 18.54 3.28
N ALA A 244 0.58 18.64 2.90
CA ALA A 244 -0.54 18.87 3.83
C ALA A 244 -0.68 17.71 4.83
N ALA A 245 -0.57 16.45 4.36
CA ALA A 245 -0.63 15.27 5.23
C ALA A 245 0.56 15.23 6.22
N VAL A 246 1.78 15.51 5.76
CA VAL A 246 2.98 15.61 6.62
C VAL A 246 2.81 16.70 7.67
N LEU A 247 2.32 17.88 7.28
CA LEU A 247 2.09 18.99 8.20
C LEU A 247 1.04 18.63 9.26
N ALA A 248 -0.11 18.07 8.85
CA ALA A 248 -1.17 17.68 9.76
C ALA A 248 -0.70 16.60 10.76
N ALA A 249 -0.04 15.54 10.27
CA ALA A 249 0.50 14.50 11.13
C ALA A 249 1.62 15.02 12.05
N GLY A 250 2.47 15.94 11.55
CA GLY A 250 3.53 16.57 12.31
C GLY A 250 3.00 17.43 13.45
N ILE A 251 1.97 18.23 13.22
CA ILE A 251 1.31 19.04 14.28
C ILE A 251 0.73 18.12 15.35
N LEU A 252 -0.02 17.08 14.97
CA LEU A 252 -0.57 16.12 15.93
C LEU A 252 0.53 15.45 16.76
N TYR A 253 1.64 15.06 16.13
CA TYR A 253 2.77 14.47 16.83
C TYR A 253 3.39 15.45 17.84
N LEU A 254 3.66 16.69 17.43
CA LEU A 254 4.25 17.70 18.30
C LEU A 254 3.40 18.01 19.54
N ILE A 255 2.08 18.07 19.41
CA ILE A 255 1.15 18.26 20.55
C ILE A 255 1.30 17.14 21.59
N THR A 256 1.73 15.94 21.23
CA THR A 256 1.93 14.83 22.19
C THR A 256 3.28 14.83 22.86
N VAL A 257 4.25 15.58 22.31
CA VAL A 257 5.64 15.61 22.82
C VAL A 257 5.89 16.83 23.72
N TYR A 258 5.16 17.92 23.45
CA TYR A 258 5.25 19.19 24.20
C TYR A 258 3.95 19.48 24.97
#